data_f3607668e0af0ae4ed3cabdc7f9cb4c7
#
_entry.id   f3607668e0af0ae4ed3cabdc7f9cb4c7
#
_cell.length_a   1.000
_cell.length_b   1.000
_cell.length_c   1.000
_cell.angle_alpha   90.00
_cell.angle_beta   90.00
_cell.angle_gamma   90.00
#
_symmetry.space_group_name_H-M   'P 1'
#
loop_
_entity.id
_entity.type
_entity.pdbx_description
1 polymer ?
#
loop_
_entity_poly.entity_id
_entity_poly.type
_entity_poly.pdbx_seq_one_letter_code
_entity_poly.pdbx_strand_id
1 'polypeptide(L)'
;MKNPPFDDRRRQQFIYQELYEKTLENSLALIQVQQKNKESAESAADLSLAYNFLYLENFWIWLLDYTAGMPIEDLAPRLSGIVDKFAEWNEVDQVHQKEILSKHPEYGLYRYRAAPNFGDLADYEDTLQLLSIAILLRDQRSVSRIIRILSSHRGQDGLFEELISAYVEDAIMIDTCVLGKPYDVLLQTVYEDDENSARNLLKKYLKQWYPAMKDHPRWYNGHLRISDEGYAPYYGYWAFEAAAMVFVFDLDDSGIDHFAYPTDLVAYGRTLREENRYTSIDMSAAGDVGHVEGKQPCRDTDFRE
;
A
#
# COMPACT_ATOMS: atom_id res chain seq x y z
N MET A 1 -16.01 -18.08 20.47
CA MET A 1 -14.88 -17.82 21.40
C MET A 1 -14.98 -16.36 21.82
N LYS A 2 -14.67 -15.98 23.08
CA LYS A 2 -14.63 -14.57 23.47
C LYS A 2 -13.38 -13.95 22.87
N ASN A 3 -13.49 -12.78 22.26
CA ASN A 3 -12.32 -12.05 21.80
C ASN A 3 -11.36 -11.78 22.98
N PRO A 4 -10.02 -11.88 22.77
CA PRO A 4 -9.06 -11.56 23.82
C PRO A 4 -9.21 -10.09 24.26
N PRO A 5 -8.78 -9.74 25.48
CA PRO A 5 -8.73 -8.35 25.92
C PRO A 5 -8.00 -7.45 24.93
N PHE A 6 -8.36 -6.16 24.90
CA PHE A 6 -7.77 -5.20 23.94
C PHE A 6 -6.24 -5.18 24.00
N ASP A 7 -5.68 -5.15 25.22
CA ASP A 7 -4.23 -5.10 25.43
C ASP A 7 -3.48 -6.34 24.95
N ASP A 8 -4.15 -7.49 24.89
CA ASP A 8 -3.56 -8.75 24.43
C ASP A 8 -3.58 -8.90 22.90
N ARG A 9 -4.43 -8.12 22.22
CA ARG A 9 -4.59 -8.20 20.76
C ARG A 9 -3.98 -7.05 19.97
N ARG A 10 -3.81 -5.87 20.61
CA ARG A 10 -3.24 -4.70 19.94
C ARG A 10 -1.83 -4.98 19.41
N ARG A 11 -1.54 -4.50 18.20
CA ARG A 11 -0.24 -4.70 17.54
C ARG A 11 0.82 -3.69 17.95
N GLN A 12 0.39 -2.54 18.52
CA GLN A 12 1.32 -1.53 19.02
C GLN A 12 0.94 -1.05 20.42
N GLN A 13 1.97 -0.75 21.23
CA GLN A 13 1.80 -0.38 22.63
C GLN A 13 1.19 1.00 22.87
N PHE A 14 1.21 1.89 21.85
CA PHE A 14 0.78 3.28 21.98
C PHE A 14 -0.73 3.46 21.91
N ILE A 15 -1.48 2.41 21.54
CA ILE A 15 -2.94 2.43 21.51
C ILE A 15 -3.51 1.67 22.70
N TYR A 16 -4.58 2.20 23.27
CA TYR A 16 -5.40 1.56 24.29
C TYR A 16 -6.87 1.70 23.92
N GLN A 17 -7.74 0.93 24.56
CA GLN A 17 -9.14 0.78 24.12
C GLN A 17 -9.88 2.10 23.98
N GLU A 18 -9.80 2.99 24.99
CA GLU A 18 -10.49 4.28 24.95
C GLU A 18 -9.99 5.19 23.82
N LEU A 19 -8.65 5.26 23.61
CA LEU A 19 -8.08 6.01 22.49
C LEU A 19 -8.55 5.48 21.15
N TYR A 20 -8.58 4.15 20.97
CA TYR A 20 -9.10 3.51 19.77
C TYR A 20 -10.56 3.91 19.52
N GLU A 21 -11.43 3.75 20.51
CA GLU A 21 -12.86 4.04 20.41
C GLU A 21 -13.10 5.52 20.05
N LYS A 22 -12.42 6.45 20.74
CA LYS A 22 -12.54 7.87 20.50
C LYS A 22 -11.98 8.31 19.14
N THR A 23 -10.85 7.75 18.72
CA THR A 23 -10.27 8.05 17.42
C THR A 23 -11.16 7.52 16.29
N LEU A 24 -11.71 6.31 16.44
CA LEU A 24 -12.66 5.75 15.47
C LEU A 24 -13.95 6.58 15.39
N GLU A 25 -14.53 6.98 16.53
CA GLU A 25 -15.72 7.84 16.60
C GLU A 25 -15.49 9.15 15.85
N ASN A 26 -14.33 9.81 16.10
CA ASN A 26 -13.97 11.04 15.42
C ASN A 26 -13.79 10.84 13.90
N SER A 27 -13.09 9.81 13.45
CA SER A 27 -12.91 9.52 12.01
C SER A 27 -14.23 9.24 11.31
N LEU A 28 -15.15 8.51 11.95
CA LEU A 28 -16.49 8.28 11.41
C LEU A 28 -17.32 9.57 11.31
N ALA A 29 -17.20 10.48 12.28
CA ALA A 29 -17.83 11.80 12.21
C ALA A 29 -17.24 12.66 11.08
N LEU A 30 -15.91 12.63 10.89
CA LEU A 30 -15.26 13.33 9.78
C LEU A 30 -15.70 12.81 8.41
N ILE A 31 -15.88 11.51 8.24
CA ILE A 31 -16.44 10.94 7.01
C ILE A 31 -17.81 11.55 6.70
N GLN A 32 -18.71 11.68 7.69
CA GLN A 32 -20.02 12.28 7.50
C GLN A 32 -19.94 13.77 7.10
N VAL A 33 -18.99 14.51 7.68
CA VAL A 33 -18.71 15.90 7.30
C VAL A 33 -18.24 15.97 5.86
N GLN A 34 -17.31 15.12 5.45
CA GLN A 34 -16.77 15.14 4.10
C GLN A 34 -17.79 14.68 3.04
N GLN A 35 -18.72 13.80 3.39
CA GLN A 35 -19.84 13.45 2.50
C GLN A 35 -20.73 14.66 2.22
N LYS A 36 -21.03 15.48 3.24
CA LYS A 36 -21.77 16.73 3.07
C LYS A 36 -20.98 17.77 2.25
N ASN A 37 -19.68 17.89 2.51
CA ASN A 37 -18.80 18.79 1.74
C ASN A 37 -18.77 18.39 0.26
N LYS A 38 -18.70 17.08 -0.03
CA LYS A 38 -18.80 16.54 -1.39
C LYS A 38 -20.12 16.93 -2.08
N GLU A 39 -21.25 16.82 -1.37
CA GLU A 39 -22.58 17.16 -1.91
C GLU A 39 -22.74 18.67 -2.14
N SER A 40 -22.08 19.51 -1.36
CA SER A 40 -22.14 20.97 -1.42
C SER A 40 -20.96 21.62 -2.12
N ALA A 41 -20.05 20.84 -2.75
CA ALA A 41 -18.88 21.36 -3.43
C ALA A 41 -19.26 22.27 -4.59
N GLU A 42 -18.71 23.49 -4.61
CA GLU A 42 -18.97 24.49 -5.65
C GLU A 42 -17.87 24.57 -6.71
N SER A 43 -16.72 23.94 -6.44
CA SER A 43 -15.56 23.90 -7.34
C SER A 43 -14.95 22.52 -7.45
N ALA A 44 -14.16 22.30 -8.51
CA ALA A 44 -13.36 21.08 -8.65
C ALA A 44 -12.32 20.93 -7.51
N ALA A 45 -11.83 22.05 -6.96
CA ALA A 45 -10.93 22.05 -5.81
C ALA A 45 -11.63 21.53 -4.55
N ASP A 46 -12.82 22.04 -4.21
CA ASP A 46 -13.60 21.59 -3.05
C ASP A 46 -13.95 20.11 -3.18
N LEU A 47 -14.32 19.72 -4.39
CA LEU A 47 -14.67 18.32 -4.68
C LEU A 47 -13.45 17.41 -4.53
N SER A 48 -12.28 17.77 -5.09
CA SER A 48 -11.03 17.00 -4.93
C SER A 48 -10.65 16.86 -3.47
N LEU A 49 -10.73 17.94 -2.69
CA LEU A 49 -10.45 17.94 -1.27
C LEU A 49 -11.38 17.00 -0.49
N ALA A 50 -12.68 17.04 -0.76
CA ALA A 50 -13.65 16.16 -0.09
C ALA A 50 -13.39 14.67 -0.41
N TYR A 51 -13.10 14.33 -1.68
CA TYR A 51 -12.74 12.96 -2.06
C TYR A 51 -11.43 12.49 -1.45
N ASN A 52 -10.41 13.36 -1.37
CA ASN A 52 -9.15 13.06 -0.70
C ASN A 52 -9.37 12.68 0.77
N PHE A 53 -10.11 13.49 1.52
CA PHE A 53 -10.40 13.20 2.92
C PHE A 53 -11.26 11.95 3.09
N LEU A 54 -12.22 11.70 2.21
CA LEU A 54 -13.01 10.45 2.24
C LEU A 54 -12.12 9.22 2.01
N TYR A 55 -11.16 9.29 1.10
CA TYR A 55 -10.17 8.24 0.91
C TYR A 55 -9.32 8.06 2.17
N LEU A 56 -8.68 9.13 2.64
CA LEU A 56 -7.75 9.07 3.77
C LEU A 56 -8.42 8.58 5.05
N GLU A 57 -9.60 9.09 5.42
CA GLU A 57 -10.29 8.65 6.65
C GLU A 57 -10.65 7.16 6.60
N ASN A 58 -11.08 6.64 5.45
CA ASN A 58 -11.34 5.20 5.34
C ASN A 58 -10.06 4.38 5.42
N PHE A 59 -8.96 4.87 4.86
CA PHE A 59 -7.65 4.22 4.95
C PHE A 59 -7.10 4.25 6.39
N TRP A 60 -7.19 5.39 7.06
CA TRP A 60 -6.74 5.52 8.45
C TRP A 60 -7.57 4.69 9.43
N ILE A 61 -8.88 4.53 9.21
CA ILE A 61 -9.70 3.58 9.98
C ILE A 61 -9.19 2.15 9.78
N TRP A 62 -8.81 1.76 8.56
CA TRP A 62 -8.22 0.45 8.31
C TRP A 62 -6.91 0.26 9.09
N LEU A 63 -6.02 1.25 9.06
CA LEU A 63 -4.76 1.25 9.82
C LEU A 63 -5.00 1.22 11.33
N LEU A 64 -5.97 1.97 11.82
CA LEU A 64 -6.37 2.01 13.23
C LEU A 64 -6.87 0.64 13.69
N ASP A 65 -7.75 0.01 12.91
CA ASP A 65 -8.28 -1.32 13.20
C ASP A 65 -7.18 -2.39 13.17
N TYR A 66 -6.27 -2.31 12.20
CA TYR A 66 -5.09 -3.17 12.15
C TYR A 66 -4.23 -2.98 13.41
N THR A 67 -3.92 -1.75 13.78
CA THR A 67 -3.14 -1.41 14.98
C THR A 67 -3.81 -1.89 16.27
N ALA A 68 -5.14 -1.82 16.34
CA ALA A 68 -5.94 -2.31 17.46
C ALA A 68 -6.08 -3.84 17.53
N GLY A 69 -5.52 -4.56 16.54
CA GLY A 69 -5.49 -6.03 16.53
C GLY A 69 -6.73 -6.69 15.93
N MET A 70 -7.42 -6.02 15.01
CA MET A 70 -8.46 -6.68 14.21
C MET A 70 -7.83 -7.82 13.39
N PRO A 71 -8.48 -9.00 13.26
CA PRO A 71 -8.02 -10.08 12.41
C PRO A 71 -7.80 -9.62 10.96
N ILE A 72 -6.71 -10.09 10.34
CA ILE A 72 -6.37 -9.69 8.97
C ILE A 72 -7.44 -10.16 7.98
N GLU A 73 -8.06 -11.31 8.25
CA GLU A 73 -9.16 -11.89 7.47
C GLU A 73 -10.38 -10.96 7.42
N ASP A 74 -10.64 -10.19 8.48
CA ASP A 74 -11.73 -9.22 8.56
C ASP A 74 -11.36 -7.88 7.88
N LEU A 75 -10.07 -7.56 7.82
CA LEU A 75 -9.53 -6.36 7.19
C LEU A 75 -9.35 -6.50 5.67
N ALA A 76 -8.90 -7.66 5.22
CA ALA A 76 -8.56 -7.90 3.83
C ALA A 76 -9.71 -7.56 2.84
N PRO A 77 -10.99 -7.96 3.10
CA PRO A 77 -12.10 -7.64 2.18
C PRO A 77 -12.40 -6.13 2.08
N ARG A 78 -11.96 -5.32 3.05
CA ARG A 78 -12.23 -3.88 3.10
C ARG A 78 -11.30 -3.07 2.22
N LEU A 79 -10.13 -3.63 1.84
CA LEU A 79 -9.10 -2.91 1.08
C LEU A 79 -9.60 -2.45 -0.28
N SER A 80 -10.34 -3.28 -1.00
CA SER A 80 -10.86 -2.94 -2.33
C SER A 80 -11.73 -1.67 -2.34
N GLY A 81 -12.55 -1.48 -1.30
CA GLY A 81 -13.35 -0.26 -1.14
C GLY A 81 -12.52 1.00 -0.86
N ILE A 82 -11.35 0.86 -0.22
CA ILE A 82 -10.40 1.96 -0.02
C ILE A 82 -9.72 2.32 -1.35
N VAL A 83 -9.31 1.31 -2.11
CA VAL A 83 -8.72 1.51 -3.45
C VAL A 83 -9.73 2.13 -4.42
N ASP A 84 -11.03 1.82 -4.28
CA ASP A 84 -12.10 2.50 -5.04
C ASP A 84 -12.13 4.00 -4.72
N LYS A 85 -12.07 4.39 -3.45
CA LYS A 85 -12.03 5.80 -3.04
C LYS A 85 -10.74 6.51 -3.47
N PHE A 86 -9.62 5.83 -3.45
CA PHE A 86 -8.35 6.34 -3.99
C PHE A 86 -8.47 6.65 -5.50
N ALA A 87 -9.10 5.76 -6.26
CA ALA A 87 -9.34 5.97 -7.68
C ALA A 87 -10.32 7.13 -7.94
N GLU A 88 -11.41 7.20 -7.19
CA GLU A 88 -12.37 8.30 -7.27
C GLU A 88 -11.71 9.66 -7.01
N TRP A 89 -10.88 9.74 -5.96
CA TRP A 89 -10.10 10.95 -5.68
C TRP A 89 -9.18 11.32 -6.85
N ASN A 90 -8.39 10.36 -7.34
CA ASN A 90 -7.46 10.61 -8.43
C ASN A 90 -8.19 11.12 -9.70
N GLU A 91 -9.35 10.55 -10.05
CA GLU A 91 -10.16 10.99 -11.19
C GLU A 91 -10.64 12.44 -11.02
N VAL A 92 -11.16 12.78 -9.85
CA VAL A 92 -11.64 14.14 -9.54
C VAL A 92 -10.50 15.15 -9.52
N ASP A 93 -9.36 14.75 -8.90
CA ASP A 93 -8.19 15.61 -8.83
C ASP A 93 -7.62 15.92 -10.22
N GLN A 94 -7.60 14.96 -11.15
CA GLN A 94 -7.20 15.20 -12.54
C GLN A 94 -8.05 16.29 -13.24
N VAL A 95 -9.32 16.40 -12.91
CA VAL A 95 -10.18 17.48 -13.42
C VAL A 95 -9.74 18.81 -12.83
N HIS A 96 -9.55 18.87 -11.53
CA HIS A 96 -9.05 20.06 -10.83
C HIS A 96 -7.70 20.53 -11.39
N GLN A 97 -6.78 19.59 -11.60
CA GLN A 97 -5.46 19.85 -12.19
C GLN A 97 -5.55 20.47 -13.58
N LYS A 98 -6.42 19.93 -14.45
CA LYS A 98 -6.64 20.46 -15.80
C LYS A 98 -7.20 21.89 -15.77
N GLU A 99 -8.07 22.19 -14.82
CA GLU A 99 -8.58 23.54 -14.62
C GLU A 99 -7.48 24.51 -14.19
N ILE A 100 -6.62 24.12 -13.24
CA ILE A 100 -5.47 24.95 -12.82
C ILE A 100 -4.55 25.22 -14.01
N LEU A 101 -4.13 24.18 -14.73
CA LEU A 101 -3.23 24.32 -15.87
C LEU A 101 -3.82 25.14 -17.00
N SER A 102 -5.15 25.11 -17.18
CA SER A 102 -5.83 25.97 -18.18
C SER A 102 -5.79 27.45 -17.82
N LYS A 103 -5.84 27.77 -16.50
CA LYS A 103 -5.76 29.15 -15.99
C LYS A 103 -4.33 29.64 -15.80
N HIS A 104 -3.41 28.71 -15.54
CA HIS A 104 -2.01 28.94 -15.20
C HIS A 104 -1.08 28.00 -15.96
N PRO A 105 -0.94 28.17 -17.30
CA PRO A 105 -0.10 27.28 -18.12
C PRO A 105 1.36 27.22 -17.66
N GLU A 106 1.85 28.28 -17.02
CA GLU A 106 3.19 28.37 -16.44
C GLU A 106 3.44 27.29 -15.37
N TYR A 107 2.42 26.80 -14.67
CA TYR A 107 2.59 25.73 -13.67
C TYR A 107 2.97 24.40 -14.31
N GLY A 108 2.65 24.15 -15.56
CA GLY A 108 3.11 22.99 -16.30
C GLY A 108 4.63 22.94 -16.46
N LEU A 109 5.30 24.10 -16.46
CA LEU A 109 6.77 24.20 -16.50
C LEU A 109 7.41 23.80 -15.16
N TYR A 110 6.70 23.96 -14.05
CA TYR A 110 7.17 23.62 -12.69
C TYR A 110 6.79 22.19 -12.28
N ARG A 111 6.38 21.33 -13.22
CA ARG A 111 5.94 19.96 -12.96
C ARG A 111 4.85 19.91 -11.88
N TYR A 112 3.78 20.65 -12.09
CA TYR A 112 2.59 20.45 -11.29
C TYR A 112 2.20 18.97 -11.40
N ARG A 113 2.30 18.23 -10.28
CA ARG A 113 2.12 16.78 -10.28
C ARG A 113 0.70 16.48 -9.86
N ALA A 114 0.03 15.61 -10.63
CA ALA A 114 -1.24 15.05 -10.20
C ALA A 114 -1.07 14.34 -8.84
N ALA A 115 -2.11 14.37 -8.04
CA ALA A 115 -2.14 13.60 -6.79
C ALA A 115 -2.21 12.08 -7.10
N PRO A 116 -1.54 11.26 -6.27
CA PRO A 116 -0.67 11.65 -5.15
C PRO A 116 0.65 12.25 -5.63
N ASN A 117 1.22 13.17 -4.89
CA ASN A 117 2.51 13.79 -5.22
C ASN A 117 3.67 13.05 -4.52
N PHE A 118 4.47 12.29 -5.24
CA PHE A 118 5.65 11.57 -4.68
C PHE A 118 6.74 12.48 -4.11
N GLY A 119 6.70 13.78 -4.38
CA GLY A 119 7.59 14.77 -3.74
C GLY A 119 7.07 15.25 -2.38
N ASP A 120 5.83 14.93 -2.00
CA ASP A 120 5.26 15.18 -0.68
C ASP A 120 5.36 13.92 0.19
N LEU A 121 5.90 14.07 1.40
CA LEU A 121 6.15 12.93 2.29
C LEU A 121 4.87 12.19 2.67
N ALA A 122 3.78 12.92 2.90
CA ALA A 122 2.54 12.30 3.34
C ALA A 122 1.84 11.54 2.20
N ASP A 123 1.82 12.12 1.00
CA ASP A 123 1.25 11.45 -0.17
C ASP A 123 2.07 10.22 -0.57
N TYR A 124 3.41 10.33 -0.51
CA TYR A 124 4.32 9.23 -0.83
C TYR A 124 4.14 8.08 0.15
N GLU A 125 4.15 8.35 1.45
CA GLU A 125 4.03 7.35 2.49
C GLU A 125 2.66 6.66 2.46
N ASP A 126 1.55 7.42 2.44
CA ASP A 126 0.20 6.85 2.34
C ASP A 126 0.03 5.96 1.10
N THR A 127 0.63 6.36 -0.03
CA THR A 127 0.56 5.61 -1.29
C THR A 127 1.37 4.31 -1.23
N LEU A 128 2.59 4.37 -0.70
CA LEU A 128 3.43 3.17 -0.52
C LEU A 128 2.79 2.21 0.48
N GLN A 129 2.20 2.70 1.56
CA GLN A 129 1.49 1.87 2.52
C GLN A 129 0.29 1.15 1.87
N LEU A 130 -0.56 1.87 1.12
CA LEU A 130 -1.72 1.27 0.45
C LEU A 130 -1.30 0.18 -0.55
N LEU A 131 -0.28 0.46 -1.38
CA LEU A 131 0.28 -0.51 -2.33
C LEU A 131 0.86 -1.72 -1.61
N SER A 132 1.65 -1.50 -0.57
CA SER A 132 2.31 -2.54 0.21
C SER A 132 1.31 -3.47 0.90
N ILE A 133 0.24 -2.92 1.48
CA ILE A 133 -0.85 -3.69 2.07
C ILE A 133 -1.54 -4.55 0.99
N ALA A 134 -1.84 -3.98 -0.18
CA ALA A 134 -2.44 -4.73 -1.29
C ALA A 134 -1.56 -5.92 -1.75
N ILE A 135 -0.24 -5.72 -1.81
CA ILE A 135 0.75 -6.76 -2.11
C ILE A 135 0.75 -7.85 -1.05
N LEU A 136 0.84 -7.48 0.23
CA LEU A 136 0.88 -8.42 1.36
C LEU A 136 -0.41 -9.22 1.52
N LEU A 137 -1.56 -8.61 1.25
CA LEU A 137 -2.87 -9.29 1.21
C LEU A 137 -3.07 -10.11 -0.07
N ARG A 138 -2.14 -10.05 -1.04
CA ARG A 138 -2.23 -10.69 -2.35
C ARG A 138 -3.49 -10.32 -3.14
N ASP A 139 -3.99 -9.13 -2.93
CA ASP A 139 -5.11 -8.58 -3.69
C ASP A 139 -4.61 -8.02 -5.04
N GLN A 140 -4.42 -8.93 -6.01
CA GLN A 140 -3.93 -8.59 -7.35
C GLN A 140 -4.79 -7.55 -8.06
N ARG A 141 -6.11 -7.56 -7.82
CA ARG A 141 -7.02 -6.57 -8.40
C ARG A 141 -6.73 -5.17 -7.88
N SER A 142 -6.56 -5.04 -6.57
CA SER A 142 -6.19 -3.77 -5.94
C SER A 142 -4.81 -3.31 -6.37
N VAL A 143 -3.79 -4.20 -6.39
CA VAL A 143 -2.44 -3.89 -6.89
C VAL A 143 -2.50 -3.36 -8.32
N SER A 144 -3.15 -4.08 -9.25
CA SER A 144 -3.25 -3.66 -10.65
C SER A 144 -3.97 -2.32 -10.81
N ARG A 145 -4.97 -2.04 -9.97
CA ARG A 145 -5.69 -0.77 -9.99
C ARG A 145 -4.83 0.39 -9.48
N ILE A 146 -4.09 0.19 -8.37
CA ILE A 146 -3.16 1.17 -7.82
C ILE A 146 -2.06 1.49 -8.85
N ILE A 147 -1.44 0.48 -9.47
CA ILE A 147 -0.43 0.67 -10.53
C ILE A 147 -0.99 1.54 -11.67
N ARG A 148 -2.24 1.31 -12.09
CA ARG A 148 -2.88 2.09 -13.15
C ARG A 148 -3.08 3.56 -12.74
N ILE A 149 -3.51 3.81 -11.51
CA ILE A 149 -3.66 5.17 -10.96
C ILE A 149 -2.30 5.87 -10.95
N LEU A 150 -1.25 5.15 -10.56
CA LEU A 150 0.11 5.65 -10.43
C LEU A 150 0.93 5.60 -11.74
N SER A 151 0.30 5.34 -12.87
CA SER A 151 1.00 5.17 -14.15
C SER A 151 1.88 6.37 -14.55
N SER A 152 1.51 7.59 -14.14
CA SER A 152 2.31 8.80 -14.37
C SER A 152 3.59 8.88 -13.52
N HIS A 153 3.72 8.03 -12.50
CA HIS A 153 4.91 7.94 -11.63
C HIS A 153 5.90 6.87 -12.06
N ARG A 154 5.56 6.05 -13.07
CA ARG A 154 6.47 5.05 -13.61
C ARG A 154 7.79 5.68 -14.04
N GLY A 155 8.89 5.03 -13.72
CA GLY A 155 10.24 5.51 -14.03
C GLY A 155 10.71 6.72 -13.19
N GLN A 156 10.08 7.02 -12.05
CA GLN A 156 10.46 8.15 -11.21
C GLN A 156 11.02 7.74 -9.83
N ASP A 157 10.63 6.57 -9.32
CA ASP A 157 10.97 6.13 -7.96
C ASP A 157 11.35 4.65 -7.94
N GLY A 158 12.55 4.35 -7.44
CA GLY A 158 13.09 2.99 -7.45
C GLY A 158 12.32 2.05 -6.53
N LEU A 159 11.90 2.50 -5.34
CA LEU A 159 11.17 1.65 -4.41
C LEU A 159 9.78 1.29 -4.96
N PHE A 160 9.08 2.25 -5.58
CA PHE A 160 7.81 1.98 -6.26
C PHE A 160 7.99 0.97 -7.41
N GLU A 161 9.01 1.16 -8.28
CA GLU A 161 9.25 0.25 -9.40
C GLU A 161 9.60 -1.18 -8.92
N GLU A 162 10.41 -1.32 -7.86
CA GLU A 162 10.74 -2.63 -7.31
C GLU A 162 9.51 -3.31 -6.67
N LEU A 163 8.68 -2.58 -5.94
CA LEU A 163 7.46 -3.13 -5.35
C LEU A 163 6.49 -3.69 -6.41
N ILE A 164 6.42 -3.05 -7.57
CA ILE A 164 5.53 -3.48 -8.64
C ILE A 164 6.19 -4.42 -9.67
N SER A 165 7.48 -4.68 -9.57
CA SER A 165 8.26 -5.45 -10.57
C SER A 165 7.66 -6.83 -10.88
N ALA A 166 7.07 -7.50 -9.88
CA ALA A 166 6.41 -8.79 -10.05
C ALA A 166 4.99 -8.71 -10.67
N TYR A 167 4.49 -7.49 -10.94
CA TYR A 167 3.12 -7.25 -11.40
C TYR A 167 3.05 -6.56 -12.77
N VAL A 168 4.19 -6.18 -13.33
CA VAL A 168 4.31 -5.51 -14.63
C VAL A 168 5.30 -6.26 -15.53
N GLU A 169 5.07 -6.22 -16.85
CA GLU A 169 5.97 -6.85 -17.81
C GLU A 169 7.17 -5.95 -18.16
N ASP A 170 6.99 -4.64 -18.03
CA ASP A 170 7.94 -3.58 -18.39
C ASP A 170 8.61 -2.99 -17.13
N ALA A 171 9.23 -3.83 -16.29
CA ALA A 171 9.93 -3.37 -15.10
C ALA A 171 11.02 -2.33 -15.46
N ILE A 172 11.02 -1.21 -14.75
CA ILE A 172 11.95 -0.11 -14.97
C ILE A 172 12.94 -0.09 -13.80
N MET A 173 14.24 -0.17 -14.12
CA MET A 173 15.28 -0.11 -13.09
C MET A 173 15.62 1.34 -12.75
N ILE A 174 15.39 1.70 -11.49
CA ILE A 174 15.73 3.00 -10.90
C ILE A 174 16.42 2.74 -9.57
N ASP A 175 17.61 3.29 -9.38
CA ASP A 175 18.47 3.04 -8.22
C ASP A 175 18.32 4.07 -7.09
N THR A 176 17.36 4.99 -7.20
CA THR A 176 17.12 6.06 -6.23
C THR A 176 15.63 6.25 -5.97
N CYS A 177 15.30 6.69 -4.75
CA CYS A 177 13.95 7.09 -4.37
C CYS A 177 13.76 8.61 -4.46
N VAL A 178 12.56 9.06 -4.82
CA VAL A 178 12.22 10.50 -4.93
C VAL A 178 12.54 11.27 -3.65
N LEU A 179 12.25 10.68 -2.50
CA LEU A 179 12.52 11.30 -1.18
C LEU A 179 13.89 10.92 -0.60
N GLY A 180 14.65 10.06 -1.27
CA GLY A 180 15.96 9.64 -0.79
C GLY A 180 15.89 8.86 0.53
N LYS A 181 16.60 9.31 1.57
CA LYS A 181 16.61 8.63 2.87
C LYS A 181 15.29 8.83 3.61
N PRO A 182 14.78 7.77 4.32
CA PRO A 182 15.44 6.47 4.56
C PRO A 182 15.24 5.45 3.43
N TYR A 183 14.39 5.71 2.45
CA TYR A 183 13.90 4.77 1.44
C TYR A 183 15.01 4.19 0.55
N ASP A 184 16.06 4.97 0.21
CA ASP A 184 17.22 4.46 -0.51
C ASP A 184 17.91 3.28 0.21
N VAL A 185 17.88 3.28 1.55
CA VAL A 185 18.45 2.17 2.34
C VAL A 185 17.61 0.90 2.19
N LEU A 186 16.29 1.04 2.11
CA LEU A 186 15.40 -0.09 1.86
C LEU A 186 15.58 -0.60 0.42
N LEU A 187 15.63 0.30 -0.55
CA LEU A 187 15.85 -0.06 -1.95
C LEU A 187 17.13 -0.88 -2.14
N GLN A 188 18.21 -0.52 -1.45
CA GLN A 188 19.48 -1.24 -1.52
C GLN A 188 19.39 -2.70 -1.06
N THR A 189 18.41 -3.09 -0.26
CA THR A 189 18.29 -4.47 0.24
C THR A 189 18.17 -5.51 -0.87
N VAL A 190 17.56 -5.15 -2.00
CA VAL A 190 17.32 -6.10 -3.11
C VAL A 190 18.49 -6.22 -4.07
N TYR A 191 19.50 -5.37 -3.92
CA TYR A 191 20.73 -5.40 -4.73
C TYR A 191 21.91 -6.06 -4.00
N GLU A 192 21.70 -6.53 -2.75
CA GLU A 192 22.72 -7.25 -2.00
C GLU A 192 22.69 -8.74 -2.37
N ASP A 193 23.86 -9.28 -2.72
CA ASP A 193 24.04 -10.70 -3.03
C ASP A 193 24.05 -11.59 -1.76
N ASP A 194 24.33 -10.99 -0.59
CA ASP A 194 24.43 -11.68 0.69
C ASP A 194 23.20 -11.40 1.58
N GLU A 195 22.49 -12.47 1.97
CA GLU A 195 21.28 -12.39 2.81
C GLU A 195 21.52 -11.66 4.15
N ASN A 196 22.71 -11.81 4.77
CA ASN A 196 23.03 -11.11 6.01
C ASN A 196 23.18 -9.61 5.78
N SER A 197 23.78 -9.21 4.66
CA SER A 197 23.93 -7.81 4.26
C SER A 197 22.54 -7.19 3.99
N ALA A 198 21.68 -7.86 3.23
CA ALA A 198 20.30 -7.43 2.98
C ALA A 198 19.52 -7.27 4.30
N ARG A 199 19.58 -8.27 5.20
CA ARG A 199 18.94 -8.20 6.53
C ARG A 199 19.48 -7.05 7.39
N ASN A 200 20.78 -6.76 7.34
CA ASN A 200 21.37 -5.65 8.07
C ASN A 200 20.90 -4.30 7.53
N LEU A 201 20.74 -4.16 6.23
CA LEU A 201 20.13 -2.97 5.62
C LEU A 201 18.67 -2.81 6.03
N LEU A 202 17.88 -3.88 6.04
CA LEU A 202 16.50 -3.88 6.51
C LEU A 202 16.42 -3.41 7.98
N LYS A 203 17.27 -3.95 8.87
CA LYS A 203 17.37 -3.49 10.28
C LYS A 203 17.77 -2.02 10.38
N LYS A 204 18.70 -1.58 9.54
CA LYS A 204 19.13 -0.18 9.47
C LYS A 204 18.00 0.72 9.01
N TYR A 205 17.25 0.31 7.98
CA TYR A 205 16.08 1.03 7.49
C TYR A 205 15.04 1.20 8.60
N LEU A 206 14.59 0.13 9.23
CA LEU A 206 13.59 0.15 10.30
C LEU A 206 14.01 1.07 11.46
N LYS A 207 15.29 1.01 11.85
CA LYS A 207 15.84 1.89 12.89
C LYS A 207 15.78 3.37 12.50
N GLN A 208 15.95 3.68 11.23
CA GLN A 208 15.97 5.05 10.71
C GLN A 208 14.58 5.56 10.32
N TRP A 209 13.62 4.67 10.06
CA TRP A 209 12.31 5.00 9.51
C TRP A 209 11.54 6.01 10.37
N TYR A 210 11.25 5.68 11.60
CA TYR A 210 10.47 6.56 12.47
C TYR A 210 11.12 7.94 12.72
N PRO A 211 12.44 8.04 13.03
CA PRO A 211 13.11 9.32 13.12
C PRO A 211 13.07 10.15 11.83
N ALA A 212 13.11 9.51 10.67
CA ALA A 212 13.03 10.20 9.38
C ALA A 212 11.66 10.80 9.11
N MET A 213 10.60 10.28 9.75
CA MET A 213 9.22 10.77 9.64
C MET A 213 8.92 12.01 10.50
N LYS A 214 9.92 12.62 11.16
CA LYS A 214 9.72 13.76 12.07
C LYS A 214 8.96 14.95 11.45
N ASP A 215 9.06 15.11 10.13
CA ASP A 215 8.41 16.19 9.38
C ASP A 215 7.07 15.75 8.77
N HIS A 216 6.63 14.52 9.05
CA HIS A 216 5.35 14.02 8.56
C HIS A 216 4.18 14.77 9.22
N PRO A 217 3.37 15.50 8.44
CA PRO A 217 2.42 16.47 8.99
C PRO A 217 1.23 15.82 9.69
N ARG A 218 0.88 14.59 9.32
CA ARG A 218 -0.38 13.96 9.74
C ARG A 218 -0.25 13.21 11.06
N TRP A 219 0.73 12.29 11.19
CA TRP A 219 0.74 11.32 12.29
C TRP A 219 2.00 11.30 13.17
N TYR A 220 3.12 11.94 12.79
CA TYR A 220 4.34 11.89 13.64
C TYR A 220 4.05 12.34 15.08
N ASN A 221 4.42 11.52 16.06
CA ASN A 221 4.07 11.72 17.48
C ASN A 221 2.54 11.85 17.72
N GLY A 222 1.71 11.32 16.84
CA GLY A 222 0.26 11.40 16.92
C GLY A 222 -0.30 10.89 18.25
N HIS A 223 0.24 9.80 18.80
CA HIS A 223 -0.16 9.23 20.09
C HIS A 223 0.04 10.18 21.29
N LEU A 224 0.83 11.26 21.15
CA LEU A 224 1.03 12.28 22.17
C LEU A 224 0.09 13.49 22.00
N ARG A 225 -0.62 13.58 20.87
CA ARG A 225 -1.50 14.72 20.54
C ARG A 225 -2.97 14.37 20.82
N ILE A 226 -3.25 13.94 22.05
CA ILE A 226 -4.60 13.58 22.49
C ILE A 226 -5.40 14.87 22.67
N SER A 227 -6.57 14.96 22.02
CA SER A 227 -7.50 16.08 22.17
C SER A 227 -8.22 16.05 23.53
N ASP A 228 -8.89 17.14 23.88
CA ASP A 228 -9.72 17.20 25.08
C ASP A 228 -10.88 16.19 25.03
N GLU A 229 -11.32 15.79 23.83
CA GLU A 229 -12.33 14.78 23.60
C GLU A 229 -11.79 13.34 23.64
N GLY A 230 -10.46 13.16 23.77
CA GLY A 230 -9.79 11.89 23.96
C GLY A 230 -9.39 11.14 22.67
N TYR A 231 -9.53 11.75 21.50
CA TYR A 231 -9.00 11.17 20.25
C TYR A 231 -7.61 11.72 19.90
N ALA A 232 -6.87 11.02 19.03
CA ALA A 232 -5.57 11.45 18.56
C ALA A 232 -5.37 11.07 17.08
N PRO A 233 -4.53 11.81 16.33
CA PRO A 233 -4.13 11.44 14.96
C PRO A 233 -3.08 10.32 15.03
N TYR A 234 -3.50 9.16 15.55
CA TYR A 234 -2.66 7.98 15.72
C TYR A 234 -3.39 6.73 15.18
N TYR A 235 -2.88 6.21 14.10
CA TYR A 235 -3.44 5.05 13.38
C TYR A 235 -2.45 3.87 13.35
N GLY A 236 -1.32 4.00 14.05
CA GLY A 236 -0.17 3.09 14.02
C GLY A 236 1.04 3.71 13.33
N TYR A 237 2.21 3.16 13.61
CA TYR A 237 3.48 3.52 12.99
C TYR A 237 4.01 2.30 12.26
N TRP A 238 3.76 2.19 10.94
CA TRP A 238 4.00 0.98 10.18
C TRP A 238 4.84 1.23 8.94
N ALA A 239 5.96 0.52 8.82
CA ALA A 239 6.79 0.45 7.62
C ALA A 239 6.31 -0.72 6.74
N PHE A 240 5.08 -0.62 6.18
CA PHE A 240 4.51 -1.68 5.33
C PHE A 240 5.32 -1.90 4.07
N GLU A 241 5.97 -0.87 3.54
CA GLU A 241 6.85 -0.95 2.37
C GLU A 241 8.06 -1.86 2.63
N ALA A 242 8.60 -1.86 3.84
CA ALA A 242 9.66 -2.79 4.22
C ALA A 242 9.18 -4.24 4.21
N ALA A 243 7.98 -4.47 4.72
CA ALA A 243 7.35 -5.79 4.73
C ALA A 243 7.01 -6.27 3.31
N ALA A 244 6.54 -5.37 2.45
CA ALA A 244 6.24 -5.69 1.06
C ALA A 244 7.50 -6.01 0.26
N MET A 245 8.62 -5.28 0.46
CA MET A 245 9.91 -5.61 -0.13
C MET A 245 10.40 -7.01 0.31
N VAL A 246 10.32 -7.30 1.61
CA VAL A 246 10.62 -8.64 2.13
C VAL A 246 9.77 -9.72 1.46
N PHE A 247 8.47 -9.44 1.30
CA PHE A 247 7.54 -10.39 0.69
C PHE A 247 7.78 -10.58 -0.82
N VAL A 248 8.00 -9.52 -1.57
CA VAL A 248 8.20 -9.57 -3.04
C VAL A 248 9.49 -10.30 -3.40
N PHE A 249 10.59 -9.98 -2.70
CA PHE A 249 11.93 -10.50 -2.98
C PHE A 249 12.32 -11.71 -2.13
N ASP A 250 11.40 -12.22 -1.31
CA ASP A 250 11.61 -13.36 -0.42
C ASP A 250 12.83 -13.19 0.50
N LEU A 251 13.06 -11.97 0.99
CA LEU A 251 14.19 -11.65 1.86
C LEU A 251 14.01 -12.31 3.24
N ASP A 252 15.15 -12.65 3.85
CA ASP A 252 15.15 -13.19 5.20
C ASP A 252 14.91 -12.08 6.23
N ASP A 253 13.74 -12.10 6.86
CA ASP A 253 13.34 -11.23 7.97
C ASP A 253 13.47 -11.90 9.35
N SER A 254 14.16 -13.04 9.44
CA SER A 254 14.37 -13.74 10.69
C SER A 254 15.09 -12.84 11.71
N GLY A 255 14.55 -12.78 12.93
CA GLY A 255 15.09 -11.93 13.99
C GLY A 255 14.91 -10.42 13.77
N ILE A 256 13.97 -10.01 12.90
CA ILE A 256 13.46 -8.65 12.89
C ILE A 256 12.42 -8.52 14.02
N ASP A 257 12.80 -7.75 15.03
CA ASP A 257 11.93 -7.36 16.15
C ASP A 257 11.91 -5.82 16.21
N HIS A 258 10.95 -5.22 15.52
CA HIS A 258 10.82 -3.76 15.46
C HIS A 258 9.35 -3.36 15.47
N PHE A 259 9.00 -2.39 16.33
CA PHE A 259 7.61 -1.98 16.56
C PHE A 259 6.86 -1.53 15.30
N ALA A 260 7.57 -1.01 14.28
CA ALA A 260 6.98 -0.57 13.03
C ALA A 260 6.92 -1.66 11.95
N TYR A 261 7.46 -2.86 12.20
CA TYR A 261 7.47 -3.93 11.22
C TYR A 261 6.24 -4.84 11.38
N PRO A 262 5.38 -4.98 10.36
CA PRO A 262 4.13 -5.73 10.45
C PRO A 262 4.36 -7.24 10.20
N THR A 263 5.03 -7.92 11.13
CA THR A 263 5.44 -9.33 11.01
C THR A 263 4.28 -10.27 10.71
N ASP A 264 3.12 -10.06 11.34
CA ASP A 264 1.94 -10.91 11.15
C ASP A 264 1.33 -10.76 9.74
N LEU A 265 1.39 -9.57 9.16
CA LEU A 265 0.92 -9.36 7.79
C LEU A 265 1.84 -10.02 6.75
N VAL A 266 3.16 -10.02 6.99
CA VAL A 266 4.12 -10.80 6.17
C VAL A 266 3.81 -12.28 6.25
N ALA A 267 3.62 -12.80 7.47
CA ALA A 267 3.29 -14.21 7.70
C ALA A 267 1.97 -14.59 7.01
N TYR A 268 0.95 -13.74 7.09
CA TYR A 268 -0.33 -13.92 6.41
C TYR A 268 -0.15 -14.00 4.88
N GLY A 269 0.60 -13.06 4.28
CA GLY A 269 0.89 -13.08 2.85
C GLY A 269 1.64 -14.33 2.40
N ARG A 270 2.60 -14.81 3.20
CA ARG A 270 3.35 -16.05 2.95
C ARG A 270 2.42 -17.28 2.98
N THR A 271 1.53 -17.36 3.97
CA THR A 271 0.51 -18.44 4.05
C THR A 271 -0.37 -18.46 2.79
N LEU A 272 -0.91 -17.31 2.37
CA LEU A 272 -1.71 -17.22 1.15
C LEU A 272 -0.90 -17.61 -0.12
N ARG A 273 0.41 -17.33 -0.14
CA ARG A 273 1.29 -17.72 -1.26
C ARG A 273 1.42 -19.25 -1.34
N GLU A 274 1.58 -19.91 -0.22
CA GLU A 274 1.68 -21.36 -0.13
C GLU A 274 0.37 -22.04 -0.52
N GLU A 275 -0.76 -21.61 0.04
CA GLU A 275 -2.09 -22.16 -0.28
C GLU A 275 -2.39 -22.12 -1.78
N ASN A 276 -2.06 -21.00 -2.46
CA ASN A 276 -2.25 -20.90 -3.91
C ASN A 276 -1.29 -21.79 -4.72
N ARG A 277 -0.10 -22.11 -4.23
CA ARG A 277 0.80 -23.09 -4.85
C ARG A 277 0.19 -24.50 -4.80
N TYR A 278 -0.38 -24.88 -3.66
CA TYR A 278 -1.03 -26.20 -3.52
C TYR A 278 -2.26 -26.33 -4.41
N THR A 279 -3.14 -25.32 -4.43
CA THR A 279 -4.33 -25.34 -5.31
C THR A 279 -3.98 -25.40 -6.80
N SER A 280 -2.92 -24.76 -7.25
CA SER A 280 -2.47 -24.82 -8.64
C SER A 280 -1.86 -26.18 -9.00
N ILE A 281 -1.19 -26.86 -8.06
CA ILE A 281 -0.63 -28.20 -8.25
C ILE A 281 -1.76 -29.24 -8.31
N ASP A 282 -2.76 -29.16 -7.45
CA ASP A 282 -3.92 -30.07 -7.47
C ASP A 282 -4.74 -29.93 -8.76
N MET A 283 -4.90 -28.72 -9.28
CA MET A 283 -5.60 -28.49 -10.57
C MET A 283 -4.81 -29.05 -11.77
N SER A 284 -3.47 -29.02 -11.73
CA SER A 284 -2.62 -29.59 -12.78
C SER A 284 -2.60 -31.13 -12.73
N ALA A 285 -2.66 -31.70 -11.52
CA ALA A 285 -2.74 -33.17 -11.34
C ALA A 285 -4.12 -33.74 -11.72
N ALA A 286 -5.20 -32.96 -11.59
CA ALA A 286 -6.55 -33.35 -12.01
C ALA A 286 -6.78 -33.27 -13.53
N GLY A 287 -5.89 -32.57 -14.27
CA GLY A 287 -5.96 -32.42 -15.73
C GLY A 287 -5.37 -33.57 -16.55
N ASP A 288 -4.69 -34.55 -15.91
CA ASP A 288 -3.97 -35.64 -16.62
C ASP A 288 -4.71 -36.98 -16.64
N VAL A 289 -6.05 -36.98 -16.65
CA VAL A 289 -6.87 -38.15 -16.85
C VAL A 289 -7.68 -37.99 -18.14
N GLY A 290 -7.07 -38.39 -19.26
CA GLY A 290 -7.84 -38.74 -20.46
C GLY A 290 -7.37 -38.09 -21.77
N HIS A 291 -6.28 -38.57 -22.33
CA HIS A 291 -6.13 -38.57 -23.79
C HIS A 291 -5.99 -40.00 -24.29
N VAL A 292 -7.14 -40.53 -24.77
CA VAL A 292 -7.23 -41.71 -25.56
C VAL A 292 -6.78 -41.40 -26.99
N GLU A 293 -5.88 -42.25 -27.49
CA GLU A 293 -5.35 -42.27 -28.84
C GLU A 293 -6.40 -42.10 -29.95
N GLY A 294 -6.05 -41.37 -30.96
CA GLY A 294 -6.86 -41.23 -32.18
C GLY A 294 -6.12 -40.67 -33.39
N LYS A 295 -5.24 -41.54 -34.01
CA LYS A 295 -4.93 -41.55 -35.46
C LYS A 295 -4.46 -40.28 -36.16
N GLN A 296 -3.16 -40.31 -36.55
CA GLN A 296 -2.67 -39.74 -37.82
C GLN A 296 -3.43 -40.34 -39.04
N PRO A 297 -3.54 -39.67 -40.21
CA PRO A 297 -2.46 -39.74 -41.17
C PRO A 297 -2.24 -38.55 -42.15
N CYS A 298 -1.07 -38.64 -42.80
CA CYS A 298 -0.65 -38.23 -44.17
C CYS A 298 -0.51 -36.73 -44.48
N ARG A 299 0.71 -36.31 -44.65
CA ARG A 299 1.63 -36.20 -45.84
C ARG A 299 1.15 -35.29 -46.97
N ASP A 300 2.13 -34.48 -47.36
CA ASP A 300 2.48 -33.90 -48.67
C ASP A 300 1.68 -32.66 -49.08
N THR A 301 2.30 -31.61 -49.46
CA THR A 301 3.25 -31.36 -50.56
C THR A 301 3.74 -29.91 -50.54
N ASP A 302 5.00 -29.76 -50.89
CA ASP A 302 5.67 -28.61 -51.59
C ASP A 302 4.75 -27.58 -52.21
N PHE A 303 5.18 -26.27 -52.10
CA PHE A 303 5.55 -25.47 -53.28
C PHE A 303 6.37 -24.25 -52.85
N ARG A 304 7.49 -24.07 -53.59
CA ARG A 304 8.33 -22.88 -53.69
C ARG A 304 7.54 -21.75 -54.36
N GLU A 305 7.74 -20.54 -53.96
CA GLU A 305 8.51 -19.47 -54.63
C GLU A 305 8.70 -18.29 -53.66
#